data_394aa0f86c72ca44793ea89d2da5aec1
#
_entry.id   394aa0f86c72ca44793ea89d2da5aec1
#
_cell.length_a   1.000
_cell.length_b   1.000
_cell.length_c   1.000
_cell.angle_alpha   90.00
_cell.angle_beta   90.00
_cell.angle_gamma   90.00
#
_symmetry.space_group_name_H-M   'P 1'
#
loop_
_entity.id
_entity.type
_entity.pdbx_description
1 polymer ?
#
loop_
_entity_poly.entity_id
_entity_poly.type
_entity_poly.pdbx_seq_one_letter_code
_entity_poly.pdbx_strand_id
1 'polypeptide(L)'
;MIPTEDIIPIVKNTIAASIKFNTHRGYIGWSSCDNICMDMHDCLDMCTETLEMCGYMTALEAATYILVSGVKLASHADSSSGMLTDVIMYTYALIEKCTKEIEKQDKQMRDQALALIIKEAKKSVFDGWIDWRYDLLKCGICLCDEKSAKKLEKGLDTLLENSREDYFPEYTEKEDLIVSYLLHRHLYGKKNTQKELYQNIALNELRIIAIKDAMEDKNYDEAEKLCLEKANAEETWHYHSSDPEDWNNMLYDIYKIANNTEKQIAQAKKLLLMGNEKFWDVLKQIYNECGAWNENYESLLDELKDSKRTVCYRSILISENEKKRLLEDVMENPYDLFYYGKYLVKEYPEQVYELCYKEISESCAQAKDRREYKKITKNIAQLIKWKGNDTAKSLIEELKQRYPRKPALLDELEKVEKKL
;
A
#
# COMPACT_ATOMS: atom_id res chain seq x y z
N MET A 1 -24.42 -8.07 26.18
CA MET A 1 -24.50 -8.86 24.94
C MET A 1 -25.73 -8.36 24.21
N ILE A 2 -25.60 -7.74 23.06
CA ILE A 2 -26.72 -7.24 22.26
C ILE A 2 -27.35 -8.44 21.58
N PRO A 3 -28.68 -8.61 21.62
CA PRO A 3 -29.34 -9.67 20.87
C PRO A 3 -29.01 -9.56 19.37
N THR A 4 -28.72 -10.68 18.68
CA THR A 4 -28.35 -10.70 17.26
C THR A 4 -29.44 -10.08 16.35
N GLU A 5 -30.67 -10.07 16.77
CA GLU A 5 -31.81 -9.48 16.04
C GLU A 5 -31.80 -7.94 16.01
N ASP A 6 -31.14 -7.28 16.96
CA ASP A 6 -31.13 -5.83 17.10
C ASP A 6 -29.93 -5.12 16.44
N ILE A 7 -28.94 -5.87 15.94
CA ILE A 7 -27.70 -5.25 15.42
C ILE A 7 -27.94 -4.44 14.14
N ILE A 8 -28.80 -4.90 13.23
CA ILE A 8 -29.02 -4.23 11.93
C ILE A 8 -29.58 -2.82 12.10
N PRO A 9 -30.62 -2.57 12.90
CA PRO A 9 -31.08 -1.22 13.19
C PRO A 9 -30.02 -0.35 13.88
N ILE A 10 -29.23 -0.93 14.80
CA ILE A 10 -28.14 -0.21 15.50
C ILE A 10 -27.11 0.27 14.49
N VAL A 11 -26.56 -0.63 13.67
CA VAL A 11 -25.57 -0.31 12.62
C VAL A 11 -26.10 0.76 11.67
N LYS A 12 -27.35 0.59 11.17
CA LYS A 12 -27.99 1.57 10.27
C LYS A 12 -28.10 2.96 10.90
N ASN A 13 -28.55 3.03 12.15
CA ASN A 13 -28.74 4.29 12.86
C ASN A 13 -27.38 4.94 13.20
N THR A 14 -26.39 4.19 13.65
CA THR A 14 -25.06 4.69 13.98
C THR A 14 -24.42 5.34 12.75
N ILE A 15 -24.36 4.65 11.63
CA ILE A 15 -23.77 5.16 10.40
C ILE A 15 -24.53 6.37 9.86
N ALA A 16 -25.88 6.33 9.85
CA ALA A 16 -26.68 7.46 9.41
C ALA A 16 -26.50 8.70 10.30
N ALA A 17 -26.43 8.53 11.60
CA ALA A 17 -26.19 9.60 12.56
C ALA A 17 -24.77 10.19 12.40
N SER A 18 -23.77 9.34 12.26
CA SER A 18 -22.38 9.74 12.04
C SER A 18 -22.22 10.56 10.76
N ILE A 19 -22.75 10.08 9.63
CA ILE A 19 -22.72 10.82 8.36
C ILE A 19 -23.41 12.17 8.51
N LYS A 20 -24.60 12.20 9.13
CA LYS A 20 -25.34 13.44 9.34
C LYS A 20 -24.58 14.45 10.20
N PHE A 21 -23.95 13.99 11.29
CA PHE A 21 -23.19 14.82 12.22
C PHE A 21 -21.92 15.39 11.57
N ASN A 22 -21.23 14.61 10.77
CA ASN A 22 -19.95 14.95 10.13
C ASN A 22 -20.11 15.65 8.76
N THR A 23 -21.34 15.84 8.25
CA THR A 23 -21.59 16.57 7.00
C THR A 23 -21.78 18.06 7.27
N HIS A 24 -20.90 18.90 6.71
CA HIS A 24 -20.96 20.36 6.84
C HIS A 24 -21.28 21.00 5.48
N ARG A 25 -22.45 21.61 5.34
CA ARG A 25 -22.92 22.26 4.09
C ARG A 25 -22.88 21.33 2.87
N GLY A 26 -23.19 20.03 3.06
CA GLY A 26 -23.17 19.03 1.99
C GLY A 26 -21.79 18.45 1.65
N TYR A 27 -20.72 18.84 2.40
CA TYR A 27 -19.37 18.35 2.21
C TYR A 27 -18.87 17.61 3.45
N ILE A 28 -18.07 16.55 3.23
CA ILE A 28 -17.41 15.77 4.26
C ILE A 28 -15.90 15.88 4.04
N GLY A 29 -15.23 16.68 4.87
CA GLY A 29 -13.78 16.85 4.82
C GLY A 29 -13.04 15.63 5.39
N TRP A 30 -11.74 15.53 5.14
CA TRP A 30 -10.90 14.37 5.51
C TRP A 30 -11.04 13.95 6.99
N SER A 31 -10.96 14.88 7.95
CA SER A 31 -11.11 14.57 9.38
C SER A 31 -12.53 14.11 9.74
N SER A 32 -13.55 14.65 9.06
CA SER A 32 -14.95 14.21 9.22
C SER A 32 -15.18 12.84 8.61
N CYS A 33 -14.50 12.52 7.48
CA CYS A 33 -14.50 11.20 6.88
C CYS A 33 -13.88 10.17 7.83
N ASP A 34 -12.74 10.51 8.45
CA ASP A 34 -12.07 9.63 9.41
C ASP A 34 -12.95 9.33 10.63
N ASN A 35 -13.68 10.32 11.15
CA ASN A 35 -14.63 10.09 12.25
C ASN A 35 -15.74 9.12 11.85
N ILE A 36 -16.29 9.24 10.62
CA ILE A 36 -17.30 8.29 10.11
C ILE A 36 -16.70 6.90 9.97
N CYS A 37 -15.46 6.81 9.49
CA CYS A 37 -14.75 5.53 9.36
C CYS A 37 -14.52 4.84 10.71
N MET A 38 -14.22 5.60 11.79
CA MET A 38 -14.14 5.03 13.14
C MET A 38 -15.47 4.43 13.59
N ASP A 39 -16.58 5.17 13.42
CA ASP A 39 -17.90 4.63 13.77
C ASP A 39 -18.28 3.40 12.90
N MET A 40 -17.84 3.36 11.64
CA MET A 40 -18.00 2.17 10.78
C MET A 40 -17.17 0.98 11.28
N HIS A 41 -15.94 1.20 11.78
CA HIS A 41 -15.14 0.15 12.41
C HIS A 41 -15.81 -0.42 13.65
N ASP A 42 -16.34 0.42 14.53
CA ASP A 42 -17.10 -0.04 15.69
C ASP A 42 -18.31 -0.90 15.27
N CYS A 43 -18.98 -0.53 14.17
CA CYS A 43 -20.04 -1.34 13.58
C CYS A 43 -19.53 -2.68 13.01
N LEU A 44 -18.33 -2.73 12.41
CA LEU A 44 -17.72 -3.97 11.92
C LEU A 44 -17.36 -4.92 13.06
N ASP A 45 -16.91 -4.39 14.19
CA ASP A 45 -16.65 -5.19 15.40
C ASP A 45 -17.94 -5.84 15.91
N MET A 46 -19.05 -5.08 15.97
CA MET A 46 -20.36 -5.64 16.31
C MET A 46 -20.80 -6.74 15.33
N CYS A 47 -20.56 -6.57 14.03
CA CYS A 47 -20.85 -7.59 13.02
C CYS A 47 -19.99 -8.84 13.23
N THR A 48 -18.72 -8.68 13.59
CA THR A 48 -17.78 -9.77 13.86
C THR A 48 -18.23 -10.58 15.09
N GLU A 49 -18.59 -9.91 16.20
CA GLU A 49 -19.16 -10.57 17.37
C GLU A 49 -20.45 -11.32 17.04
N THR A 50 -21.32 -10.74 16.20
CA THR A 50 -22.56 -11.38 15.76
C THR A 50 -22.29 -12.64 14.93
N LEU A 51 -21.27 -12.60 14.06
CA LEU A 51 -20.81 -13.76 13.29
C LEU A 51 -20.34 -14.88 14.21
N GLU A 52 -19.53 -14.56 15.23
CA GLU A 52 -19.01 -15.50 16.22
C GLU A 52 -20.14 -16.15 17.05
N MET A 53 -21.25 -15.44 17.25
CA MET A 53 -22.48 -15.95 17.88
C MET A 53 -23.40 -16.68 16.90
N CYS A 54 -22.91 -17.12 15.75
CA CYS A 54 -23.67 -17.83 14.71
C CYS A 54 -24.81 -17.02 14.06
N GLY A 55 -24.80 -15.71 14.19
CA GLY A 55 -25.73 -14.79 13.54
C GLY A 55 -25.34 -14.47 12.09
N TYR A 56 -25.06 -15.50 11.28
CA TYR A 56 -24.41 -15.38 9.98
C TYR A 56 -25.13 -14.44 9.00
N MET A 57 -26.43 -14.60 8.83
CA MET A 57 -27.23 -13.76 7.93
C MET A 57 -27.35 -12.32 8.44
N THR A 58 -27.50 -12.14 9.74
CA THR A 58 -27.59 -10.82 10.38
C THR A 58 -26.25 -10.08 10.22
N ALA A 59 -25.12 -10.76 10.44
CA ALA A 59 -23.79 -10.19 10.22
C ALA A 59 -23.57 -9.84 8.75
N LEU A 60 -23.96 -10.71 7.81
CA LEU A 60 -23.86 -10.46 6.37
C LEU A 60 -24.71 -9.25 5.94
N GLU A 61 -25.95 -9.13 6.40
CA GLU A 61 -26.82 -8.00 6.06
C GLU A 61 -26.26 -6.69 6.62
N ALA A 62 -25.77 -6.68 7.86
CA ALA A 62 -25.15 -5.51 8.46
C ALA A 62 -23.85 -5.11 7.73
N ALA A 63 -22.97 -6.07 7.44
CA ALA A 63 -21.74 -5.84 6.70
C ALA A 63 -21.99 -5.30 5.28
N THR A 64 -22.96 -5.86 4.54
CA THR A 64 -23.32 -5.34 3.21
C THR A 64 -23.90 -3.93 3.28
N TYR A 65 -24.60 -3.57 4.35
CA TYR A 65 -25.04 -2.19 4.57
C TYR A 65 -23.87 -1.25 4.82
N ILE A 66 -22.87 -1.66 5.63
CA ILE A 66 -21.64 -0.88 5.88
C ILE A 66 -20.90 -0.66 4.55
N LEU A 67 -20.73 -1.72 3.74
CA LEU A 67 -20.09 -1.63 2.42
C LEU A 67 -20.77 -0.60 1.52
N VAL A 68 -22.06 -0.72 1.33
CA VAL A 68 -22.85 0.20 0.48
C VAL A 68 -22.75 1.64 0.98
N SER A 69 -22.74 1.83 2.31
CA SER A 69 -22.57 3.16 2.91
C SER A 69 -21.17 3.72 2.70
N GLY A 70 -20.12 2.90 2.81
CA GLY A 70 -18.73 3.26 2.55
C GLY A 70 -18.50 3.63 1.08
N VAL A 71 -19.01 2.82 0.15
CA VAL A 71 -18.92 3.11 -1.30
C VAL A 71 -19.64 4.42 -1.64
N LYS A 72 -20.82 4.67 -1.05
CA LYS A 72 -21.52 5.95 -1.21
C LYS A 72 -20.71 7.11 -0.66
N LEU A 73 -20.04 6.93 0.48
CA LEU A 73 -19.19 7.95 1.09
C LEU A 73 -18.00 8.31 0.22
N ALA A 74 -17.39 7.33 -0.46
CA ALA A 74 -16.26 7.53 -1.37
C ALA A 74 -16.55 8.52 -2.51
N SER A 75 -17.81 8.64 -2.93
CA SER A 75 -18.22 9.59 -3.98
C SER A 75 -18.47 11.02 -3.48
N HIS A 76 -18.49 11.27 -2.15
CA HIS A 76 -18.96 12.54 -1.58
C HIS A 76 -18.07 13.10 -0.46
N ALA A 77 -16.99 12.37 -0.10
CA ALA A 77 -16.09 12.74 1.00
C ALA A 77 -14.64 12.84 0.53
N ASP A 78 -13.87 13.64 1.26
CA ASP A 78 -12.41 13.61 1.14
C ASP A 78 -11.86 12.40 1.93
N SER A 79 -11.54 11.34 1.20
CA SER A 79 -10.97 10.10 1.75
C SER A 79 -9.44 10.02 1.64
N SER A 80 -8.75 11.15 1.53
CA SER A 80 -7.29 11.23 1.30
C SER A 80 -6.44 10.62 2.41
N SER A 81 -7.02 10.36 3.61
CA SER A 81 -6.34 9.64 4.69
C SER A 81 -6.12 8.15 4.42
N GLY A 82 -6.94 7.54 3.54
CA GLY A 82 -6.95 6.10 3.27
C GLY A 82 -7.87 5.29 4.20
N MET A 83 -8.34 5.83 5.34
CA MET A 83 -9.17 5.08 6.30
C MET A 83 -10.45 4.51 5.69
N LEU A 84 -11.05 5.22 4.72
CA LEU A 84 -12.27 4.71 4.06
C LEU A 84 -11.99 3.46 3.22
N THR A 85 -10.85 3.41 2.54
CA THR A 85 -10.42 2.23 1.81
C THR A 85 -10.20 1.06 2.76
N ASP A 86 -9.58 1.30 3.92
CA ASP A 86 -9.39 0.28 4.95
C ASP A 86 -10.74 -0.28 5.43
N VAL A 87 -11.72 0.58 5.75
CA VAL A 87 -13.08 0.15 6.13
C VAL A 87 -13.71 -0.74 5.05
N ILE A 88 -13.62 -0.34 3.78
CA ILE A 88 -14.16 -1.11 2.65
C ILE A 88 -13.50 -2.49 2.57
N MET A 89 -12.16 -2.55 2.68
CA MET A 89 -11.41 -3.81 2.62
C MET A 89 -11.72 -4.73 3.80
N TYR A 90 -11.80 -4.19 5.02
CA TYR A 90 -12.23 -4.96 6.19
C TYR A 90 -13.66 -5.48 6.05
N THR A 91 -14.54 -4.69 5.44
CA THR A 91 -15.92 -5.11 5.19
C THR A 91 -15.99 -6.29 4.22
N TYR A 92 -15.19 -6.29 3.13
CA TYR A 92 -15.10 -7.46 2.24
C TYR A 92 -14.58 -8.68 2.96
N ALA A 93 -13.53 -8.55 3.75
CA ALA A 93 -12.99 -9.67 4.53
C ALA A 93 -14.04 -10.26 5.49
N LEU A 94 -14.89 -9.43 6.08
CA LEU A 94 -16.00 -9.89 6.94
C LEU A 94 -17.11 -10.56 6.13
N ILE A 95 -17.49 -9.99 4.98
CA ILE A 95 -18.48 -10.60 4.06
C ILE A 95 -18.00 -11.99 3.62
N GLU A 96 -16.72 -12.14 3.25
CA GLU A 96 -16.14 -13.45 2.91
C GLU A 96 -16.20 -14.44 4.09
N LYS A 97 -15.93 -14.01 5.30
CA LYS A 97 -16.07 -14.86 6.48
C LYS A 97 -17.54 -15.30 6.68
N CYS A 98 -18.48 -14.35 6.55
CA CYS A 98 -19.91 -14.67 6.64
C CYS A 98 -20.33 -15.70 5.58
N THR A 99 -19.94 -15.50 4.31
CA THR A 99 -20.33 -16.41 3.22
C THR A 99 -19.71 -17.80 3.38
N LYS A 100 -18.47 -17.91 3.85
CA LYS A 100 -17.81 -19.19 4.17
C LYS A 100 -18.51 -19.95 5.31
N GLU A 101 -19.04 -19.25 6.32
CA GLU A 101 -19.84 -19.92 7.36
C GLU A 101 -21.23 -20.28 6.86
N ILE A 102 -21.86 -19.46 6.02
CA ILE A 102 -23.16 -19.72 5.40
C ILE A 102 -23.06 -20.87 4.39
N GLU A 103 -21.95 -21.05 3.69
CA GLU A 103 -21.70 -22.19 2.78
C GLU A 103 -21.94 -23.55 3.48
N LYS A 104 -21.57 -23.63 4.76
CA LYS A 104 -21.73 -24.84 5.59
C LYS A 104 -23.15 -25.06 6.08
N GLN A 105 -24.07 -24.11 5.84
CA GLN A 105 -25.47 -24.18 6.30
C GLN A 105 -26.38 -24.80 5.25
N ASP A 106 -27.67 -24.78 5.53
CA ASP A 106 -28.69 -25.32 4.63
C ASP A 106 -28.79 -24.50 3.32
N LYS A 107 -29.45 -25.12 2.34
CA LYS A 107 -29.62 -24.52 1.01
C LYS A 107 -30.43 -23.22 1.07
N GLN A 108 -31.40 -23.12 1.95
CA GLN A 108 -32.27 -21.96 2.05
C GLN A 108 -31.44 -20.72 2.47
N MET A 109 -30.57 -20.87 3.48
CA MET A 109 -29.71 -19.81 3.95
C MET A 109 -28.71 -19.39 2.87
N ARG A 110 -28.08 -20.34 2.16
CA ARG A 110 -27.17 -20.03 1.03
C ARG A 110 -27.87 -19.26 -0.07
N ASP A 111 -29.08 -19.70 -0.47
CA ASP A 111 -29.89 -19.02 -1.51
C ASP A 111 -30.29 -17.60 -1.09
N GLN A 112 -30.61 -17.38 0.19
CA GLN A 112 -30.93 -16.05 0.72
C GLN A 112 -29.70 -15.12 0.72
N ALA A 113 -28.55 -15.60 1.17
CA ALA A 113 -27.31 -14.86 1.18
C ALA A 113 -26.85 -14.47 -0.24
N LEU A 114 -26.89 -15.41 -1.18
CA LEU A 114 -26.58 -15.14 -2.59
C LEU A 114 -27.52 -14.09 -3.18
N ALA A 115 -28.82 -14.21 -2.90
CA ALA A 115 -29.80 -13.23 -3.38
C ALA A 115 -29.56 -11.83 -2.82
N LEU A 116 -29.15 -11.73 -1.55
CA LEU A 116 -28.76 -10.47 -0.93
C LEU A 116 -27.55 -9.85 -1.64
N ILE A 117 -26.47 -10.63 -1.83
CA ILE A 117 -25.24 -10.19 -2.51
C ILE A 117 -25.55 -9.67 -3.91
N ILE A 118 -26.26 -10.43 -4.74
CA ILE A 118 -26.64 -10.03 -6.10
C ILE A 118 -27.50 -8.76 -6.08
N LYS A 119 -28.43 -8.65 -5.15
CA LYS A 119 -29.28 -7.47 -4.99
C LYS A 119 -28.46 -6.22 -4.65
N GLU A 120 -27.54 -6.35 -3.70
CA GLU A 120 -26.72 -5.24 -3.26
C GLU A 120 -25.72 -4.80 -4.35
N ALA A 121 -25.08 -5.74 -5.06
CA ALA A 121 -24.17 -5.46 -6.16
C ALA A 121 -24.84 -4.73 -7.34
N LYS A 122 -26.15 -4.91 -7.55
CA LYS A 122 -26.92 -4.22 -8.61
C LYS A 122 -27.26 -2.76 -8.28
N LYS A 123 -26.94 -2.26 -7.09
CA LYS A 123 -27.22 -0.87 -6.73
C LYS A 123 -26.35 0.08 -7.52
N SER A 124 -26.93 1.21 -7.94
CA SER A 124 -26.21 2.29 -8.65
C SER A 124 -25.12 2.98 -7.85
N VAL A 125 -25.05 2.75 -6.54
CA VAL A 125 -23.95 3.26 -5.69
C VAL A 125 -22.58 2.75 -6.15
N PHE A 126 -22.55 1.61 -6.82
CA PHE A 126 -21.34 1.02 -7.39
C PHE A 126 -21.02 1.51 -8.81
N ASP A 127 -21.85 2.38 -9.41
CA ASP A 127 -21.52 2.99 -10.71
C ASP A 127 -20.27 3.85 -10.54
N GLY A 128 -19.24 3.59 -11.35
CA GLY A 128 -17.92 4.19 -11.20
C GLY A 128 -16.97 3.45 -10.22
N TRP A 129 -17.44 2.41 -9.52
CA TRP A 129 -16.66 1.55 -8.63
C TRP A 129 -16.82 0.08 -9.05
N ILE A 130 -16.48 -0.22 -10.31
CA ILE A 130 -16.72 -1.53 -10.95
C ILE A 130 -16.02 -2.64 -10.17
N ASP A 131 -14.75 -2.45 -9.81
CA ASP A 131 -13.97 -3.44 -9.06
C ASP A 131 -14.69 -3.82 -7.76
N TRP A 132 -15.14 -2.84 -6.97
CA TRP A 132 -15.87 -3.10 -5.73
C TRP A 132 -17.20 -3.82 -5.94
N ARG A 133 -17.90 -3.54 -7.03
CA ARG A 133 -19.13 -4.26 -7.39
C ARG A 133 -18.87 -5.75 -7.60
N TYR A 134 -17.85 -6.04 -8.39
CA TYR A 134 -17.49 -7.41 -8.73
C TYR A 134 -16.82 -8.16 -7.57
N ASP A 135 -16.08 -7.49 -6.70
CA ASP A 135 -15.55 -8.06 -5.47
C ASP A 135 -16.68 -8.52 -4.54
N LEU A 136 -17.79 -7.77 -4.47
CA LEU A 136 -18.97 -8.23 -3.74
C LEU A 136 -19.58 -9.51 -4.37
N LEU A 137 -19.62 -9.60 -5.70
CA LEU A 137 -20.11 -10.80 -6.38
C LEU A 137 -19.17 -11.99 -6.17
N LYS A 138 -17.85 -11.77 -6.17
CA LYS A 138 -16.83 -12.80 -5.86
C LYS A 138 -17.08 -13.43 -4.48
N CYS A 139 -17.47 -12.65 -3.47
CA CYS A 139 -17.83 -13.17 -2.14
C CYS A 139 -19.04 -14.15 -2.16
N GLY A 140 -19.91 -14.08 -3.16
CA GLY A 140 -21.08 -14.95 -3.31
C GLY A 140 -20.81 -16.29 -3.97
N ILE A 141 -19.65 -16.49 -4.60
CA ILE A 141 -19.35 -17.66 -5.42
C ILE A 141 -19.41 -18.96 -4.61
N CYS A 142 -18.88 -18.97 -3.38
CA CYS A 142 -18.86 -20.15 -2.53
C CYS A 142 -20.28 -20.65 -2.16
N LEU A 143 -21.30 -19.80 -2.27
CA LEU A 143 -22.69 -20.13 -1.98
C LEU A 143 -23.38 -20.86 -3.15
N CYS A 144 -22.75 -20.91 -4.34
CA CYS A 144 -23.35 -21.39 -5.56
C CYS A 144 -23.29 -22.92 -5.68
N ASP A 145 -24.44 -23.52 -6.03
CA ASP A 145 -24.53 -24.83 -6.68
C ASP A 145 -24.90 -24.61 -8.16
N GLU A 146 -24.93 -25.67 -8.99
CA GLU A 146 -25.26 -25.57 -10.43
C GLU A 146 -26.60 -24.87 -10.71
N LYS A 147 -27.54 -24.93 -9.78
CA LYS A 147 -28.85 -24.30 -9.94
C LYS A 147 -28.84 -22.83 -9.56
N SER A 148 -28.19 -22.49 -8.45
CA SER A 148 -28.08 -21.11 -7.97
C SER A 148 -27.05 -20.27 -8.75
N ALA A 149 -26.04 -20.89 -9.34
CA ALA A 149 -25.11 -20.27 -10.27
C ALA A 149 -25.80 -19.51 -11.40
N LYS A 150 -26.87 -20.08 -11.98
CA LYS A 150 -27.70 -19.42 -13.02
C LYS A 150 -28.27 -18.06 -12.58
N LYS A 151 -28.48 -17.87 -11.26
CA LYS A 151 -28.92 -16.55 -10.74
C LYS A 151 -27.79 -15.54 -10.76
N LEU A 152 -26.58 -15.98 -10.44
CA LEU A 152 -25.38 -15.14 -10.49
C LEU A 152 -25.05 -14.80 -11.93
N GLU A 153 -25.00 -15.78 -12.84
CA GLU A 153 -24.78 -15.58 -14.29
C GLU A 153 -25.77 -14.57 -14.88
N LYS A 154 -27.08 -14.74 -14.60
CA LYS A 154 -28.08 -13.75 -15.02
C LYS A 154 -27.84 -12.36 -14.38
N GLY A 155 -27.27 -12.31 -13.19
CA GLY A 155 -26.85 -11.08 -12.54
C GLY A 155 -25.74 -10.37 -13.31
N LEU A 156 -24.73 -11.14 -13.71
CA LEU A 156 -23.59 -10.70 -14.52
C LEU A 156 -24.06 -10.21 -15.90
N ASP A 157 -24.86 -11.00 -16.62
CA ASP A 157 -25.42 -10.61 -17.91
C ASP A 157 -26.13 -9.24 -17.85
N THR A 158 -26.94 -9.03 -16.79
CA THR A 158 -27.63 -7.75 -16.59
C THR A 158 -26.66 -6.58 -16.39
N LEU A 159 -25.56 -6.78 -15.62
CA LEU A 159 -24.55 -5.75 -15.38
C LEU A 159 -23.77 -5.46 -16.65
N LEU A 160 -23.41 -6.49 -17.40
CA LEU A 160 -22.71 -6.36 -18.68
C LEU A 160 -23.55 -5.64 -19.73
N GLU A 161 -24.86 -5.95 -19.84
CA GLU A 161 -25.77 -5.24 -20.74
C GLU A 161 -25.88 -3.76 -20.38
N ASN A 162 -26.00 -3.43 -19.10
CA ASN A 162 -26.10 -2.04 -18.64
C ASN A 162 -24.80 -1.25 -18.88
N SER A 163 -23.64 -1.88 -18.86
CA SER A 163 -22.35 -1.21 -19.03
C SER A 163 -22.00 -0.86 -20.47
N ARG A 164 -22.77 -1.34 -21.46
CA ARG A 164 -22.50 -1.05 -22.90
C ARG A 164 -22.55 0.42 -23.25
N GLU A 165 -23.25 1.22 -22.46
CA GLU A 165 -23.33 2.66 -22.61
C GLU A 165 -22.35 3.42 -21.70
N ASP A 166 -21.55 2.72 -20.89
CA ASP A 166 -20.54 3.29 -20.00
C ASP A 166 -19.34 3.83 -20.80
N TYR A 167 -18.57 4.70 -20.17
CA TYR A 167 -17.40 5.32 -20.81
C TYR A 167 -16.24 4.33 -21.04
N PHE A 168 -16.18 3.25 -20.24
CA PHE A 168 -15.15 2.21 -20.31
C PHE A 168 -15.76 0.81 -20.09
N PRO A 169 -16.53 0.29 -21.07
CA PRO A 169 -17.19 -1.02 -20.93
C PRO A 169 -16.21 -2.19 -20.77
N GLU A 170 -14.97 -2.05 -21.27
CA GLU A 170 -13.90 -3.07 -21.18
C GLU A 170 -13.52 -3.42 -19.74
N TYR A 171 -13.68 -2.50 -18.79
CA TYR A 171 -13.47 -2.82 -17.36
C TYR A 171 -14.52 -3.78 -16.82
N THR A 172 -15.77 -3.55 -17.17
CA THR A 172 -16.88 -4.44 -16.79
C THR A 172 -16.73 -5.80 -17.44
N GLU A 173 -16.35 -5.86 -18.73
CA GLU A 173 -16.09 -7.11 -19.46
C GLU A 173 -14.97 -7.93 -18.80
N LYS A 174 -13.89 -7.27 -18.37
CA LYS A 174 -12.77 -7.89 -17.67
C LYS A 174 -13.23 -8.53 -16.35
N GLU A 175 -13.92 -7.77 -15.51
CA GLU A 175 -14.38 -8.26 -14.20
C GLU A 175 -15.44 -9.36 -14.34
N ASP A 176 -16.34 -9.24 -15.30
CA ASP A 176 -17.33 -10.26 -15.64
C ASP A 176 -16.66 -11.59 -15.99
N LEU A 177 -15.64 -11.55 -16.82
CA LEU A 177 -14.85 -12.71 -17.23
C LEU A 177 -14.14 -13.38 -16.05
N ILE A 178 -13.59 -12.57 -15.13
CA ILE A 178 -12.94 -13.08 -13.93
C ILE A 178 -13.94 -13.79 -13.02
N VAL A 179 -15.10 -13.16 -12.73
CA VAL A 179 -16.12 -13.75 -11.86
C VAL A 179 -16.72 -15.00 -12.49
N SER A 180 -16.98 -15.00 -13.80
CA SER A 180 -17.48 -16.18 -14.53
C SER A 180 -16.47 -17.33 -14.45
N TYR A 181 -15.18 -17.08 -14.67
CA TYR A 181 -14.14 -18.11 -14.49
C TYR A 181 -14.10 -18.66 -13.06
N LEU A 182 -14.12 -17.77 -12.04
CA LEU A 182 -14.11 -18.20 -10.64
C LEU A 182 -15.31 -19.04 -10.28
N LEU A 183 -16.49 -18.70 -10.81
CA LEU A 183 -17.72 -19.48 -10.65
C LEU A 183 -17.60 -20.86 -11.30
N HIS A 184 -17.12 -20.94 -12.56
CA HIS A 184 -16.87 -22.22 -13.24
C HIS A 184 -15.84 -23.07 -12.47
N ARG A 185 -14.77 -22.44 -11.98
CA ARG A 185 -13.76 -23.12 -11.17
C ARG A 185 -14.34 -23.69 -9.87
N HIS A 186 -15.22 -22.94 -9.21
CA HIS A 186 -15.92 -23.42 -8.01
C HIS A 186 -16.82 -24.63 -8.31
N LEU A 187 -17.58 -24.60 -9.41
CA LEU A 187 -18.52 -25.66 -9.78
C LEU A 187 -17.86 -26.91 -10.34
N TYR A 188 -16.86 -26.74 -11.21
CA TYR A 188 -16.30 -27.82 -12.02
C TYR A 188 -14.88 -28.22 -11.63
N GLY A 189 -14.23 -27.43 -10.78
CA GLY A 189 -12.90 -27.67 -10.25
C GLY A 189 -11.76 -27.30 -11.20
N LYS A 190 -10.57 -27.20 -10.64
CA LYS A 190 -9.32 -26.74 -11.27
C LYS A 190 -9.05 -27.42 -12.64
N LYS A 191 -9.15 -28.76 -12.70
CA LYS A 191 -8.80 -29.52 -13.92
C LYS A 191 -9.71 -29.20 -15.10
N ASN A 192 -11.01 -29.04 -14.85
CA ASN A 192 -12.00 -28.83 -15.90
C ASN A 192 -12.01 -27.41 -16.44
N THR A 193 -11.47 -26.45 -15.69
CA THR A 193 -11.43 -25.03 -16.07
C THR A 193 -10.03 -24.56 -16.52
N GLN A 194 -9.05 -25.46 -16.56
CA GLN A 194 -7.69 -25.12 -16.95
C GLN A 194 -7.59 -24.48 -18.35
N LYS A 195 -8.33 -25.03 -19.33
CA LYS A 195 -8.34 -24.46 -20.69
C LYS A 195 -8.86 -23.02 -20.70
N GLU A 196 -9.92 -22.73 -19.97
CA GLU A 196 -10.51 -21.41 -19.84
C GLU A 196 -9.52 -20.45 -19.15
N LEU A 197 -8.83 -20.89 -18.10
CA LEU A 197 -7.77 -20.14 -17.42
C LEU A 197 -6.71 -19.65 -18.39
N TYR A 198 -6.14 -20.58 -19.19
CA TYR A 198 -5.06 -20.24 -20.12
C TYR A 198 -5.53 -19.43 -21.34
N GLN A 199 -6.78 -19.52 -21.74
CA GLN A 199 -7.36 -18.65 -22.76
C GLN A 199 -7.43 -17.20 -22.32
N ASN A 200 -7.56 -16.95 -21.01
CA ASN A 200 -7.70 -15.63 -20.42
C ASN A 200 -6.47 -15.20 -19.59
N ILE A 201 -5.32 -15.84 -19.81
CA ILE A 201 -4.07 -15.66 -19.04
C ILE A 201 -3.50 -14.23 -19.16
N ALA A 202 -3.98 -13.42 -20.09
CA ALA A 202 -3.62 -12.02 -20.23
C ALA A 202 -4.10 -11.19 -19.01
N LEU A 203 -5.19 -11.61 -18.35
CA LEU A 203 -5.71 -10.98 -17.13
C LEU A 203 -4.82 -11.35 -15.95
N ASN A 204 -4.33 -10.36 -15.22
CA ASN A 204 -3.39 -10.54 -14.12
C ASN A 204 -3.95 -11.45 -13.02
N GLU A 205 -5.21 -11.27 -12.63
CA GLU A 205 -5.86 -12.10 -11.61
C GLU A 205 -5.87 -13.58 -12.00
N LEU A 206 -6.20 -13.89 -13.26
CA LEU A 206 -6.21 -15.26 -13.76
C LEU A 206 -4.80 -15.83 -13.91
N ARG A 207 -3.83 -14.99 -14.29
CA ARG A 207 -2.41 -15.38 -14.32
C ARG A 207 -1.89 -15.74 -12.93
N ILE A 208 -2.26 -14.99 -11.89
CA ILE A 208 -1.89 -15.31 -10.51
C ILE A 208 -2.49 -16.65 -10.08
N ILE A 209 -3.72 -16.93 -10.47
CA ILE A 209 -4.34 -18.23 -10.21
C ILE A 209 -3.55 -19.34 -10.92
N ALA A 210 -3.14 -19.15 -12.17
CA ALA A 210 -2.33 -20.14 -12.90
C ALA A 210 -0.96 -20.37 -12.25
N ILE A 211 -0.31 -19.30 -11.77
CA ILE A 211 0.96 -19.40 -11.03
C ILE A 211 0.77 -20.18 -9.72
N LYS A 212 -0.25 -19.84 -8.93
CA LYS A 212 -0.58 -20.56 -7.70
C LYS A 212 -0.87 -22.04 -7.96
N ASP A 213 -1.63 -22.33 -9.01
CA ASP A 213 -1.91 -23.70 -9.46
C ASP A 213 -0.66 -24.48 -9.81
N ALA A 214 0.26 -23.87 -10.57
CA ALA A 214 1.52 -24.45 -10.92
C ALA A 214 2.41 -24.70 -9.69
N MET A 215 2.40 -23.75 -8.72
CA MET A 215 3.11 -23.91 -7.45
C MET A 215 2.58 -25.08 -6.61
N GLU A 216 1.25 -25.22 -6.49
CA GLU A 216 0.59 -26.33 -5.81
C GLU A 216 0.94 -27.68 -6.44
N ASP A 217 0.98 -27.71 -7.79
CA ASP A 217 1.33 -28.89 -8.57
C ASP A 217 2.86 -29.15 -8.61
N LYS A 218 3.66 -28.30 -7.94
CA LYS A 218 5.13 -28.30 -7.93
C LYS A 218 5.77 -28.15 -9.32
N ASN A 219 5.03 -27.56 -10.24
CA ASN A 219 5.52 -27.21 -11.58
C ASN A 219 6.12 -25.80 -11.56
N TYR A 220 7.28 -25.67 -10.89
CA TYR A 220 7.94 -24.39 -10.67
C TYR A 220 8.42 -23.72 -11.96
N ASP A 221 8.75 -24.51 -12.99
CA ASP A 221 9.19 -23.98 -14.30
C ASP A 221 8.05 -23.22 -14.98
N GLU A 222 6.82 -23.73 -14.93
CA GLU A 222 5.66 -23.04 -15.49
C GLU A 222 5.31 -21.81 -14.65
N ALA A 223 5.37 -21.90 -13.31
CA ALA A 223 5.14 -20.77 -12.42
C ALA A 223 6.13 -19.63 -12.69
N GLU A 224 7.42 -19.95 -12.81
CA GLU A 224 8.48 -19.01 -13.17
C GLU A 224 8.22 -18.36 -14.52
N LYS A 225 7.93 -19.14 -15.56
CA LYS A 225 7.65 -18.66 -16.91
C LYS A 225 6.51 -17.64 -16.93
N LEU A 226 5.35 -18.00 -16.33
CA LEU A 226 4.18 -17.13 -16.27
C LEU A 226 4.44 -15.81 -15.54
N CYS A 227 5.29 -15.85 -14.52
CA CYS A 227 5.68 -14.68 -13.75
C CYS A 227 6.67 -13.80 -14.52
N LEU A 228 7.71 -14.39 -15.15
CA LEU A 228 8.72 -13.68 -15.94
C LEU A 228 8.12 -12.93 -17.14
N GLU A 229 7.10 -13.48 -17.79
CA GLU A 229 6.41 -12.80 -18.89
C GLU A 229 5.86 -11.42 -18.49
N LYS A 230 5.45 -11.25 -17.23
CA LYS A 230 4.96 -9.96 -16.70
C LYS A 230 6.08 -9.12 -16.10
N ALA A 231 6.96 -9.70 -15.31
CA ALA A 231 8.08 -8.99 -14.70
C ALA A 231 8.97 -8.29 -15.75
N ASN A 232 9.19 -8.94 -16.92
CA ASN A 232 9.97 -8.36 -18.02
C ASN A 232 9.18 -7.30 -18.81
N ALA A 233 7.85 -7.42 -18.89
CA ALA A 233 7.01 -6.42 -19.57
C ALA A 233 6.92 -5.09 -18.78
N GLU A 234 6.93 -5.18 -17.45
CA GLU A 234 6.87 -3.99 -16.58
C GLU A 234 8.16 -3.17 -16.57
N GLU A 235 9.32 -3.78 -16.78
CA GLU A 235 10.59 -3.06 -16.92
C GLU A 235 10.60 -2.02 -18.07
N THR A 236 9.72 -2.17 -19.05
CA THR A 236 9.59 -1.24 -20.19
C THR A 236 8.68 -0.05 -19.93
N TRP A 237 7.93 -0.02 -18.83
CA TRP A 237 6.97 1.03 -18.50
C TRP A 237 7.34 1.73 -17.18
N HIS A 238 8.11 2.81 -17.25
CA HIS A 238 8.57 3.58 -16.10
C HIS A 238 7.48 4.41 -15.39
N TYR A 239 6.20 4.30 -15.75
CA TYR A 239 5.10 5.07 -15.16
C TYR A 239 3.95 4.14 -14.75
N HIS A 240 3.65 4.15 -13.44
CA HIS A 240 2.51 3.48 -12.79
C HIS A 240 2.61 1.97 -12.54
N SER A 241 3.56 1.53 -11.72
CA SER A 241 3.33 0.28 -10.97
C SER A 241 2.80 0.62 -9.56
N SER A 242 1.55 1.03 -9.47
CA SER A 242 0.78 0.97 -8.23
C SER A 242 -0.02 -0.33 -8.15
N ASP A 243 0.35 -1.32 -8.94
CA ASP A 243 -0.28 -2.64 -8.87
C ASP A 243 0.35 -3.37 -7.67
N PRO A 244 -0.45 -3.83 -6.65
CA PRO A 244 0.06 -4.55 -5.50
C PRO A 244 0.72 -5.90 -5.86
N GLU A 245 0.64 -6.30 -7.12
CA GLU A 245 1.22 -7.51 -7.68
C GLU A 245 2.66 -7.28 -8.11
N ASP A 246 3.54 -7.23 -7.13
CA ASP A 246 4.97 -7.22 -7.42
C ASP A 246 5.41 -8.59 -7.94
N TRP A 247 5.44 -8.74 -9.26
CA TRP A 247 5.87 -9.95 -9.95
C TRP A 247 7.30 -10.37 -9.57
N ASN A 248 8.13 -9.42 -9.19
CA ASN A 248 9.48 -9.70 -8.73
C ASN A 248 9.49 -10.32 -7.32
N ASN A 249 8.60 -9.90 -6.40
CA ASN A 249 8.42 -10.56 -5.12
C ASN A 249 7.86 -11.97 -5.30
N MET A 250 6.92 -12.16 -6.23
CA MET A 250 6.35 -13.47 -6.55
C MET A 250 7.42 -14.42 -7.10
N LEU A 251 8.30 -13.96 -7.99
CA LEU A 251 9.46 -14.74 -8.45
C LEU A 251 10.36 -15.15 -7.30
N TYR A 252 10.65 -14.26 -6.38
CA TYR A 252 11.43 -14.60 -5.20
C TYR A 252 10.78 -15.72 -4.39
N ASP A 253 9.47 -15.66 -4.18
CA ASP A 253 8.72 -16.67 -3.43
C ASP A 253 8.71 -18.03 -4.18
N ILE A 254 8.57 -18.03 -5.51
CA ILE A 254 8.68 -19.22 -6.35
C ILE A 254 10.05 -19.89 -6.13
N TYR A 255 11.15 -19.14 -6.25
CA TYR A 255 12.49 -19.67 -6.09
C TYR A 255 12.77 -20.18 -4.68
N LYS A 256 12.25 -19.48 -3.67
CA LYS A 256 12.34 -19.89 -2.27
C LYS A 256 11.63 -21.22 -2.01
N ILE A 257 10.41 -21.39 -2.50
CA ILE A 257 9.60 -22.61 -2.32
C ILE A 257 10.19 -23.77 -3.16
N ALA A 258 10.74 -23.47 -4.34
CA ALA A 258 11.44 -24.43 -5.17
C ALA A 258 12.81 -24.87 -4.61
N ASN A 259 13.29 -24.25 -3.52
CA ASN A 259 14.62 -24.44 -2.95
C ASN A 259 15.74 -24.16 -3.97
N ASN A 260 15.53 -23.23 -4.90
CA ASN A 260 16.54 -22.80 -5.87
C ASN A 260 17.30 -21.59 -5.32
N THR A 261 18.30 -21.86 -4.48
CA THR A 261 19.06 -20.82 -3.76
C THR A 261 19.77 -19.85 -4.71
N GLU A 262 20.29 -20.30 -5.84
CA GLU A 262 20.98 -19.44 -6.82
C GLU A 262 20.03 -18.38 -7.40
N LYS A 263 18.88 -18.80 -7.93
CA LYS A 263 17.85 -17.90 -8.46
C LYS A 263 17.24 -17.04 -7.37
N GLN A 264 17.07 -17.58 -6.16
CA GLN A 264 16.56 -16.84 -4.99
C GLN A 264 17.48 -15.68 -4.63
N ILE A 265 18.80 -15.89 -4.57
CA ILE A 265 19.80 -14.84 -4.31
C ILE A 265 19.76 -13.78 -5.41
N ALA A 266 19.79 -14.21 -6.69
CA ALA A 266 19.75 -13.27 -7.81
C ALA A 266 18.49 -12.39 -7.78
N GLN A 267 17.33 -12.96 -7.48
CA GLN A 267 16.07 -12.23 -7.41
C GLN A 267 16.00 -11.32 -6.17
N ALA A 268 16.48 -11.77 -5.00
CA ALA A 268 16.58 -10.96 -3.80
C ALA A 268 17.48 -9.73 -4.02
N LYS A 269 18.59 -9.92 -4.72
CA LYS A 269 19.51 -8.85 -5.11
C LYS A 269 18.85 -7.84 -6.05
N LYS A 270 18.12 -8.33 -7.07
CA LYS A 270 17.34 -7.47 -7.98
C LYS A 270 16.35 -6.60 -7.18
N LEU A 271 15.61 -7.18 -6.26
CA LEU A 271 14.63 -6.47 -5.42
C LEU A 271 15.28 -5.43 -4.50
N LEU A 272 16.44 -5.75 -3.92
CA LEU A 272 17.23 -4.78 -3.15
C LEU A 272 17.65 -3.58 -4.02
N LEU A 273 18.18 -3.85 -5.22
CA LEU A 273 18.63 -2.81 -6.15
C LEU A 273 17.45 -1.99 -6.73
N MET A 274 16.23 -2.50 -6.69
CA MET A 274 15.01 -1.74 -6.95
C MET A 274 14.61 -0.82 -5.80
N GLY A 275 15.24 -0.93 -4.61
CA GLY A 275 15.03 -0.11 -3.43
C GLY A 275 14.23 -0.78 -2.32
N ASN A 276 13.97 -2.07 -2.41
CA ASN A 276 13.26 -2.81 -1.36
C ASN A 276 14.22 -3.24 -0.26
N GLU A 277 14.36 -2.39 0.75
CA GLU A 277 15.34 -2.49 1.84
C GLU A 277 15.28 -3.81 2.62
N LYS A 278 14.09 -4.44 2.75
CA LYS A 278 13.92 -5.71 3.47
C LYS A 278 14.81 -6.83 2.90
N PHE A 279 15.18 -6.74 1.61
CA PHE A 279 16.01 -7.77 0.98
C PHE A 279 17.49 -7.70 1.36
N TRP A 280 17.93 -6.63 2.04
CA TRP A 280 19.24 -6.61 2.67
C TRP A 280 19.38 -7.71 3.74
N ASP A 281 18.45 -7.76 4.68
CA ASP A 281 18.46 -8.76 5.75
C ASP A 281 18.25 -10.18 5.21
N VAL A 282 17.40 -10.32 4.17
CA VAL A 282 17.19 -11.60 3.49
C VAL A 282 18.49 -12.11 2.86
N LEU A 283 19.21 -11.28 2.12
CA LEU A 283 20.50 -11.64 1.51
C LEU A 283 21.55 -11.93 2.57
N LYS A 284 21.61 -11.11 3.63
CA LYS A 284 22.50 -11.34 4.78
C LYS A 284 22.26 -12.69 5.41
N GLN A 285 21.00 -13.09 5.61
CA GLN A 285 20.66 -14.40 6.13
C GLN A 285 21.13 -15.52 5.19
N ILE A 286 20.75 -15.47 3.90
CA ILE A 286 21.09 -16.51 2.94
C ILE A 286 22.61 -16.66 2.78
N TYR A 287 23.34 -15.55 2.64
CA TYR A 287 24.80 -15.59 2.52
C TYR A 287 25.49 -16.07 3.81
N ASN A 288 24.97 -15.79 5.00
CA ASN A 288 25.49 -16.34 6.25
C ASN A 288 25.29 -17.86 6.33
N GLU A 289 24.11 -18.35 5.92
CA GLU A 289 23.82 -19.79 5.86
C GLU A 289 24.78 -20.54 4.91
N CYS A 290 25.21 -19.88 3.84
CA CYS A 290 26.19 -20.40 2.87
C CYS A 290 27.67 -20.10 3.24
N GLY A 291 27.92 -19.32 4.31
CA GLY A 291 29.26 -18.88 4.68
C GLY A 291 29.90 -17.84 3.75
N ALA A 292 29.11 -17.19 2.90
CA ALA A 292 29.58 -16.30 1.81
C ALA A 292 29.33 -14.79 2.11
N TRP A 293 28.84 -14.43 3.31
CA TRP A 293 28.49 -13.04 3.61
C TRP A 293 29.66 -12.08 3.46
N ASN A 294 30.80 -12.39 4.07
CA ASN A 294 31.97 -11.51 4.05
C ASN A 294 32.53 -11.27 2.64
N GLU A 295 32.38 -12.25 1.75
CA GLU A 295 32.85 -12.14 0.35
C GLU A 295 31.94 -11.25 -0.50
N ASN A 296 30.64 -11.20 -0.16
CA ASN A 296 29.63 -10.47 -0.95
C ASN A 296 29.27 -9.10 -0.37
N TYR A 297 29.59 -8.83 0.89
CA TYR A 297 29.19 -7.61 1.60
C TYR A 297 29.57 -6.31 0.91
N GLU A 298 30.87 -6.16 0.61
CA GLU A 298 31.41 -4.95 -0.02
C GLU A 298 30.83 -4.75 -1.42
N SER A 299 30.79 -5.82 -2.23
CA SER A 299 30.25 -5.77 -3.59
C SER A 299 28.77 -5.40 -3.60
N LEU A 300 27.99 -5.90 -2.61
CA LEU A 300 26.57 -5.60 -2.52
C LEU A 300 26.31 -4.14 -2.16
N LEU A 301 27.14 -3.56 -1.28
CA LEU A 301 27.07 -2.13 -0.94
C LEU A 301 27.44 -1.26 -2.15
N ASP A 302 28.47 -1.63 -2.92
CA ASP A 302 28.88 -0.89 -4.11
C ASP A 302 27.80 -0.92 -5.20
N GLU A 303 27.24 -2.09 -5.48
CA GLU A 303 26.14 -2.23 -6.43
C GLU A 303 24.89 -1.45 -6.01
N LEU A 304 24.58 -1.41 -4.70
CA LEU A 304 23.47 -0.63 -4.19
C LEU A 304 23.71 0.88 -4.34
N LYS A 305 24.94 1.36 -4.12
CA LYS A 305 25.34 2.75 -4.40
C LYS A 305 25.11 3.08 -5.88
N ASP A 306 25.56 2.21 -6.78
CA ASP A 306 25.44 2.40 -8.23
C ASP A 306 23.99 2.36 -8.73
N SER A 307 23.09 1.69 -8.02
CA SER A 307 21.65 1.64 -8.33
C SER A 307 20.95 2.99 -8.19
N LYS A 308 21.59 3.99 -7.59
CA LYS A 308 21.05 5.34 -7.31
C LYS A 308 19.82 5.33 -6.40
N ARG A 309 19.61 4.29 -5.62
CA ARG A 309 18.55 4.21 -4.59
C ARG A 309 19.05 4.80 -3.27
N THR A 310 19.36 6.09 -3.30
CA THR A 310 20.05 6.82 -2.22
C THR A 310 19.42 6.61 -0.84
N VAL A 311 18.11 6.63 -0.73
CA VAL A 311 17.40 6.45 0.56
C VAL A 311 17.64 5.05 1.12
N CYS A 312 17.48 4.00 0.29
CA CYS A 312 17.72 2.62 0.66
C CYS A 312 19.21 2.41 1.03
N TYR A 313 20.14 2.91 0.22
CA TYR A 313 21.57 2.82 0.47
C TYR A 313 21.96 3.43 1.82
N ARG A 314 21.54 4.68 2.09
CA ARG A 314 21.85 5.38 3.35
C ARG A 314 21.21 4.71 4.56
N SER A 315 19.99 4.17 4.42
CA SER A 315 19.34 3.42 5.50
C SER A 315 20.17 2.19 5.88
N ILE A 316 20.64 1.45 4.90
CA ILE A 316 21.50 0.28 5.11
C ILE A 316 22.85 0.68 5.72
N LEU A 317 23.49 1.74 5.24
CA LEU A 317 24.73 2.23 5.84
C LEU A 317 24.57 2.61 7.32
N ILE A 318 23.40 3.13 7.70
CA ILE A 318 23.09 3.44 9.11
C ILE A 318 22.92 2.16 9.92
N SER A 319 22.15 1.19 9.42
CA SER A 319 21.90 -0.07 10.11
C SER A 319 23.16 -0.91 10.30
N GLU A 320 24.05 -0.92 9.30
CA GLU A 320 25.34 -1.64 9.34
C GLU A 320 26.46 -0.81 10.01
N ASN A 321 26.18 0.42 10.46
CA ASN A 321 27.14 1.33 11.08
C ASN A 321 28.32 1.73 10.16
N GLU A 322 28.09 1.77 8.84
CA GLU A 322 29.05 2.14 7.79
C GLU A 322 29.20 3.67 7.67
N LYS A 323 29.63 4.31 8.74
CA LYS A 323 29.66 5.79 8.87
C LYS A 323 30.60 6.45 7.88
N LYS A 324 31.72 5.80 7.53
CA LYS A 324 32.65 6.35 6.56
C LYS A 324 32.01 6.45 5.18
N ARG A 325 31.38 5.36 4.70
CA ARG A 325 30.65 5.35 3.43
C ARG A 325 29.48 6.33 3.44
N LEU A 326 28.75 6.43 4.58
CA LEU A 326 27.68 7.40 4.74
C LEU A 326 28.20 8.84 4.65
N LEU A 327 29.34 9.16 5.25
CA LEU A 327 29.96 10.48 5.15
C LEU A 327 30.33 10.81 3.70
N GLU A 328 31.00 9.88 3.00
CA GLU A 328 31.40 10.03 1.60
C GLU A 328 30.18 10.30 0.70
N ASP A 329 29.09 9.55 0.89
CA ASP A 329 27.87 9.73 0.10
C ASP A 329 27.15 11.06 0.41
N VAL A 330 27.10 11.48 1.68
CA VAL A 330 26.56 12.78 2.08
C VAL A 330 27.42 13.94 1.58
N MET A 331 28.74 13.77 1.47
CA MET A 331 29.65 14.76 0.86
C MET A 331 29.41 14.91 -0.64
N GLU A 332 29.13 13.81 -1.36
CA GLU A 332 28.79 13.83 -2.78
C GLU A 332 27.39 14.46 -3.02
N ASN A 333 26.44 14.25 -2.11
CA ASN A 333 25.08 14.79 -2.21
C ASN A 333 24.59 15.32 -0.83
N PRO A 334 24.87 16.59 -0.50
CA PRO A 334 24.57 17.17 0.82
C PRO A 334 23.09 17.50 1.06
N TYR A 335 22.20 17.26 0.10
CA TYR A 335 20.79 17.66 0.16
C TYR A 335 20.11 17.29 1.49
N ASP A 336 20.39 16.09 2.03
CA ASP A 336 19.83 15.60 3.29
C ASP A 336 20.80 15.64 4.47
N LEU A 337 21.84 16.49 4.39
CA LEU A 337 22.87 16.61 5.42
C LEU A 337 22.30 16.76 6.84
N PHE A 338 21.28 17.61 7.01
CA PHE A 338 20.68 17.88 8.32
C PHE A 338 19.84 16.72 8.87
N TYR A 339 19.48 15.76 8.02
CA TYR A 339 18.85 14.50 8.44
C TYR A 339 19.90 13.47 8.84
N TYR A 340 20.93 13.28 8.05
CA TYR A 340 21.95 12.25 8.24
C TYR A 340 23.12 12.68 9.17
N GLY A 341 23.39 13.96 9.30
CA GLY A 341 24.47 14.49 10.13
C GLY A 341 24.45 14.04 11.59
N LYS A 342 23.27 13.77 12.15
CA LYS A 342 23.13 13.22 13.51
C LYS A 342 23.82 11.86 13.71
N TYR A 343 23.98 11.07 12.66
CA TYR A 343 24.66 9.78 12.69
C TYR A 343 26.18 9.91 12.52
N LEU A 344 26.64 11.03 11.96
CA LEU A 344 28.03 11.30 11.58
C LEU A 344 28.78 12.19 12.57
N VAL A 345 28.09 13.16 13.16
CA VAL A 345 28.69 14.25 13.91
C VAL A 345 29.52 13.78 15.13
N LYS A 346 29.26 12.62 15.68
CA LYS A 346 30.01 12.07 16.82
C LYS A 346 31.43 11.64 16.42
N GLU A 347 31.61 11.12 15.22
CA GLU A 347 32.89 10.59 14.73
C GLU A 347 33.59 11.51 13.75
N TYR A 348 32.82 12.32 13.00
CA TYR A 348 33.32 13.22 11.95
C TYR A 348 32.81 14.66 12.16
N PRO A 349 33.00 15.26 13.36
CA PRO A 349 32.42 16.57 13.66
C PRO A 349 32.92 17.67 12.69
N GLU A 350 34.22 17.70 12.40
CA GLU A 350 34.82 18.75 11.56
C GLU A 350 34.26 18.72 10.13
N GLN A 351 34.19 17.52 9.53
CA GLN A 351 33.65 17.35 8.17
C GLN A 351 32.17 17.72 8.11
N VAL A 352 31.38 17.32 9.10
CA VAL A 352 29.96 17.67 9.19
C VAL A 352 29.77 19.17 9.35
N TYR A 353 30.59 19.85 10.16
CA TYR A 353 30.50 21.30 10.38
C TYR A 353 30.92 22.09 9.13
N GLU A 354 31.92 21.63 8.41
CA GLU A 354 32.34 22.22 7.13
C GLU A 354 31.25 22.10 6.06
N LEU A 355 30.64 20.91 5.95
CA LEU A 355 29.51 20.69 5.05
C LEU A 355 28.28 21.55 5.43
N CYS A 356 27.98 21.68 6.73
CA CYS A 356 26.89 22.55 7.19
C CYS A 356 27.19 24.02 6.84
N TYR A 357 28.41 24.48 7.04
CA TYR A 357 28.82 25.83 6.71
C TYR A 357 28.58 26.13 5.22
N LYS A 358 29.08 25.26 4.35
CA LYS A 358 28.91 25.36 2.90
C LYS A 358 27.43 25.36 2.48
N GLU A 359 26.69 24.37 2.91
CA GLU A 359 25.29 24.21 2.56
C GLU A 359 24.41 25.38 3.02
N ILE A 360 24.62 25.87 4.25
CA ILE A 360 23.91 27.02 4.77
C ILE A 360 24.26 28.29 4.02
N SER A 361 25.56 28.50 3.69
CA SER A 361 26.02 29.67 2.94
C SER A 361 25.41 29.68 1.53
N GLU A 362 25.39 28.55 0.84
CA GLU A 362 24.79 28.41 -0.49
C GLU A 362 23.28 28.61 -0.47
N SER A 363 22.59 27.98 0.49
CA SER A 363 21.15 28.17 0.71
C SER A 363 20.79 29.61 0.99
N CYS A 364 21.61 30.34 1.78
CA CYS A 364 21.39 31.74 2.09
C CYS A 364 21.57 32.67 0.88
N ALA A 365 22.48 32.32 -0.05
CA ALA A 365 22.68 33.07 -1.28
C ALA A 365 21.44 33.02 -2.19
N GLN A 366 20.71 31.91 -2.18
CA GLN A 366 19.53 31.68 -3.00
C GLN A 366 18.21 32.17 -2.34
N ALA A 367 18.20 32.32 -1.02
CA ALA A 367 17.02 32.65 -0.24
C ALA A 367 16.48 34.06 -0.51
N LYS A 368 15.16 34.16 -0.73
CA LYS A 368 14.47 35.39 -1.14
C LYS A 368 13.46 35.92 -0.11
N ASP A 369 12.94 35.06 0.74
CA ASP A 369 11.86 35.41 1.67
C ASP A 369 12.12 34.94 3.11
N ARG A 370 11.25 35.40 4.04
CA ARG A 370 11.37 35.08 5.46
C ARG A 370 11.16 33.61 5.77
N ARG A 371 10.42 32.87 4.96
CA ARG A 371 10.20 31.42 5.15
C ARG A 371 11.50 30.66 4.90
N GLU A 372 12.21 31.04 3.87
CA GLU A 372 13.52 30.46 3.55
C GLU A 372 14.57 30.84 4.63
N TYR A 373 14.59 32.08 5.10
CA TYR A 373 15.46 32.49 6.20
C TYR A 373 15.22 31.71 7.49
N LYS A 374 13.97 31.39 7.83
CA LYS A 374 13.64 30.52 8.96
C LYS A 374 14.18 29.10 8.79
N LYS A 375 14.19 28.53 7.58
CA LYS A 375 14.82 27.23 7.31
C LYS A 375 16.33 27.29 7.57
N ILE A 376 17.00 28.32 7.07
CA ILE A 376 18.43 28.57 7.26
C ILE A 376 18.77 28.64 8.75
N THR A 377 18.06 29.45 9.51
CA THR A 377 18.32 29.59 10.96
C THR A 377 17.95 28.33 11.75
N LYS A 378 17.01 27.49 11.27
CA LYS A 378 16.77 26.16 11.82
C LYS A 378 17.98 25.26 11.61
N ASN A 379 18.62 25.30 10.47
CA ASN A 379 19.83 24.54 10.16
C ASN A 379 21.03 25.02 11.03
N ILE A 380 21.19 26.31 11.21
CA ILE A 380 22.19 26.87 12.16
C ILE A 380 21.91 26.39 13.59
N ALA A 381 20.66 26.42 14.03
CA ALA A 381 20.27 25.89 15.34
C ALA A 381 20.56 24.38 15.48
N GLN A 382 20.47 23.61 14.40
CA GLN A 382 20.85 22.20 14.41
C GLN A 382 22.36 22.02 14.54
N LEU A 383 23.16 22.85 13.85
CA LEU A 383 24.64 22.88 13.99
C LEU A 383 25.05 23.17 15.43
N ILE A 384 24.39 24.15 16.09
CA ILE A 384 24.63 24.47 17.52
C ILE A 384 24.30 23.24 18.40
N LYS A 385 23.19 22.56 18.16
CA LYS A 385 22.85 21.31 18.88
C LYS A 385 23.91 20.23 18.71
N TRP A 386 24.58 20.21 17.59
CA TRP A 386 25.67 19.26 17.30
C TRP A 386 27.03 19.73 17.87
N LYS A 387 27.01 20.80 18.69
CA LYS A 387 28.21 21.40 19.33
C LYS A 387 29.15 22.12 18.37
N GLY A 388 28.70 22.47 17.18
CA GLY A 388 29.47 23.28 16.22
C GLY A 388 29.34 24.78 16.46
N ASN A 389 29.50 25.24 17.73
CA ASN A 389 29.27 26.63 18.14
C ASN A 389 30.19 27.63 17.44
N ASP A 390 31.48 27.31 17.32
CA ASP A 390 32.47 28.19 16.68
C ASP A 390 32.16 28.38 15.20
N THR A 391 31.81 27.26 14.50
CA THR A 391 31.39 27.28 13.10
C THR A 391 30.08 28.07 12.94
N ALA A 392 29.10 27.87 13.81
CA ALA A 392 27.84 28.60 13.78
C ALA A 392 28.02 30.10 14.00
N LYS A 393 28.90 30.48 14.95
CA LYS A 393 29.26 31.89 15.23
C LYS A 393 29.89 32.54 14.01
N SER A 394 30.94 31.93 13.46
CA SER A 394 31.66 32.45 12.26
C SER A 394 30.67 32.60 11.09
N LEU A 395 29.78 31.63 10.88
CA LEU A 395 28.78 31.66 9.83
C LEU A 395 27.77 32.80 10.01
N ILE A 396 27.26 33.01 11.23
CA ILE A 396 26.32 34.09 11.53
C ILE A 396 26.98 35.45 11.28
N GLU A 397 28.24 35.64 11.73
CA GLU A 397 28.99 36.86 11.49
C GLU A 397 29.19 37.13 10.00
N GLU A 398 29.62 36.12 9.23
CA GLU A 398 29.77 36.25 7.77
C GLU A 398 28.43 36.60 7.09
N LEU A 399 27.35 35.91 7.41
CA LEU A 399 26.04 36.16 6.80
C LEU A 399 25.51 37.56 7.10
N LYS A 400 25.74 38.10 8.31
CA LYS A 400 25.41 39.48 8.67
C LYS A 400 26.22 40.49 7.85
N GLN A 401 27.53 40.26 7.66
CA GLN A 401 28.40 41.13 6.86
C GLN A 401 28.06 41.07 5.37
N ARG A 402 27.74 39.89 4.85
CA ARG A 402 27.45 39.65 3.42
C ARG A 402 26.11 40.20 3.00
N TYR A 403 25.11 40.19 3.91
CA TYR A 403 23.72 40.56 3.60
C TYR A 403 23.16 41.69 4.50
N PRO A 404 23.84 42.85 4.63
CA PRO A 404 23.43 43.93 5.54
C PRO A 404 22.11 44.60 5.15
N ARG A 405 21.63 44.40 3.90
CA ARG A 405 20.39 44.96 3.37
C ARG A 405 19.19 43.99 3.42
N LYS A 406 19.32 42.84 4.09
CA LYS A 406 18.22 41.86 4.26
C LYS A 406 17.72 41.88 5.72
N PRO A 407 16.88 42.87 6.15
CA PRO A 407 16.51 43.04 7.57
C PRO A 407 15.79 41.82 8.14
N ALA A 408 14.95 41.11 7.33
CA ALA A 408 14.28 39.92 7.78
C ALA A 408 15.23 38.73 8.03
N LEU A 409 16.34 38.61 7.29
CA LEU A 409 17.39 37.64 7.56
C LEU A 409 18.15 38.00 8.85
N LEU A 410 18.52 39.27 9.02
CA LEU A 410 19.20 39.73 10.21
C LEU A 410 18.43 39.51 11.50
N ASP A 411 17.11 39.77 11.47
CA ASP A 411 16.17 39.48 12.58
C ASP A 411 16.16 37.97 12.93
N GLU A 412 16.13 37.07 11.94
CA GLU A 412 16.13 35.62 12.20
C GLU A 412 17.53 35.14 12.66
N LEU A 413 18.64 35.71 12.17
CA LEU A 413 20.00 35.41 12.64
C LEU A 413 20.21 35.82 14.10
N GLU A 414 19.74 37.02 14.52
CA GLU A 414 19.79 37.44 15.92
C GLU A 414 19.06 36.52 16.87
N LYS A 415 17.93 35.92 16.43
CA LYS A 415 17.17 34.94 17.23
C LYS A 415 17.94 33.66 17.46
N VAL A 416 18.67 33.18 16.45
CA VAL A 416 19.43 31.92 16.58
C VAL A 416 20.75 32.15 17.32
N GLU A 417 21.37 33.29 17.16
CA GLU A 417 22.60 33.69 17.88
C GLU A 417 22.43 33.65 19.40
N LYS A 418 21.23 34.00 19.94
CA LYS A 418 20.92 33.89 21.37
C LYS A 418 20.92 32.45 21.92
N LYS A 419 21.16 31.45 21.07
CA LYS A 419 21.24 30.03 21.44
C LYS A 419 22.71 29.53 21.51
N LEU A 420 23.67 30.37 21.09
CA LEU A 420 25.12 30.16 21.29
C LEU A 420 25.51 30.40 22.75
#